data_7f0ad34d310e6728013cef5a8ae65fdd
#
_entry.id   7f0ad34d310e6728013cef5a8ae65fdd
#
_cell.length_a   1.000
_cell.length_b   1.000
_cell.length_c   1.000
_cell.angle_alpha   90.00
_cell.angle_beta   90.00
_cell.angle_gamma   90.00
#
_symmetry.space_group_name_H-M   'P 1'
#
loop_
_entity.id
_entity.type
_entity.pdbx_description
1 polymer ?
#
loop_
_entity_poly.entity_id
_entity_poly.type
_entity_poly.pdbx_seq_one_letter_code
_entity_poly.pdbx_strand_id
1 'polypeptide(L)'
;VAVIFAILKPESPSGSGDSDSIKTDSAATGNETAHWQPEEQSKAFAQYAGSKSCRECHEKAFDLWQGSDHQVAERLPDPKMDRGAFDPSREFKHPSLTSDITSEGDRFLIATLGLSGRKEPFEVERVIGETPLRQYLVKFPRGLWQAVDLAHDPHKNEWFNVFGDEDRQAGEWGHWTGRGMNWNTQCASCHNTRLRKNYDEATDSYRTAMAEMSVGCEACHGPMKAHVDWRKEFDGTTDSDPTLRKFDSTQWLAACGKCHSRRTELTGDFQPGDRYLDHFSHVIPDASEIYHADGQVRDEKLGATVAVKLQGLGPGVEMAVAVLVHPARDGHQQLEHFIVVAGAGGGVFQQAVVFKLGEVAVK
;
A
#
# COMPACT_ATOMS: atom_id res chain seq x y z
N VAL A 1 16.84 -3.03 -46.18
CA VAL A 1 18.13 -2.58 -45.70
C VAL A 1 18.49 -3.47 -44.50
N ALA A 2 19.45 -4.39 -44.73
CA ALA A 2 19.93 -5.30 -43.69
C ALA A 2 20.96 -4.57 -42.83
N VAL A 3 20.81 -4.58 -41.52
CA VAL A 3 21.82 -4.09 -40.58
C VAL A 3 22.54 -5.28 -40.00
N ILE A 4 23.83 -5.38 -40.31
CA ILE A 4 24.74 -6.41 -39.83
C ILE A 4 25.27 -5.94 -38.46
N PHE A 5 25.03 -6.70 -37.41
CA PHE A 5 25.70 -6.52 -36.12
C PHE A 5 27.06 -7.25 -36.12
N ALA A 6 28.13 -6.46 -36.04
CA ALA A 6 29.48 -6.98 -35.82
C ALA A 6 29.69 -7.21 -34.30
N ILE A 7 29.94 -8.47 -33.93
CA ILE A 7 30.32 -8.85 -32.57
C ILE A 7 31.84 -8.60 -32.42
N LEU A 8 32.21 -7.62 -31.61
CA LEU A 8 33.58 -7.39 -31.18
C LEU A 8 33.88 -8.31 -29.97
N LYS A 9 34.84 -9.21 -30.11
CA LYS A 9 35.44 -9.97 -29.01
C LYS A 9 36.37 -9.05 -28.19
N PRO A 10 36.38 -9.11 -26.87
CA PRO A 10 37.41 -8.43 -26.08
C PRO A 10 38.69 -9.21 -26.11
N GLU A 11 39.80 -8.53 -26.45
CA GLU A 11 41.17 -9.06 -26.35
C GLU A 11 41.63 -9.06 -24.89
N SER A 12 42.30 -10.15 -24.48
CA SER A 12 42.92 -10.31 -23.18
C SER A 12 44.30 -9.60 -23.16
N PRO A 13 44.65 -8.80 -22.15
CA PRO A 13 46.03 -8.33 -22.03
C PRO A 13 46.91 -9.40 -21.40
N SER A 14 47.97 -9.78 -22.12
CA SER A 14 49.11 -10.53 -21.60
C SER A 14 50.05 -9.54 -20.88
N GLY A 15 50.21 -9.72 -19.58
CA GLY A 15 51.20 -8.99 -18.78
C GLY A 15 51.83 -9.91 -17.76
N SER A 16 53.08 -10.30 -18.02
CA SER A 16 53.95 -10.95 -17.08
C SER A 16 54.50 -9.95 -16.05
N GLY A 17 54.43 -10.28 -14.77
CA GLY A 17 55.00 -9.43 -13.72
C GLY A 17 54.90 -10.05 -12.35
N ASP A 18 55.99 -10.49 -11.87
CA ASP A 18 56.50 -10.76 -10.53
C ASP A 18 55.57 -11.12 -9.37
N SER A 19 55.88 -12.29 -8.83
CA SER A 19 55.37 -12.85 -7.58
C SER A 19 56.02 -12.14 -6.37
N ASP A 20 55.30 -11.23 -5.75
CA ASP A 20 55.54 -10.83 -4.36
C ASP A 20 54.53 -11.58 -3.47
N SER A 21 55.07 -12.44 -2.64
CA SER A 21 54.36 -13.24 -1.66
C SER A 21 53.83 -12.34 -0.52
N ILE A 22 52.60 -11.92 -0.57
CA ILE A 22 51.90 -11.36 0.58
C ILE A 22 51.51 -12.50 1.52
N LYS A 23 52.18 -12.52 2.68
CA LYS A 23 51.73 -13.37 3.80
C LYS A 23 50.38 -12.88 4.26
N THR A 24 49.34 -13.65 3.97
CA THR A 24 48.02 -13.45 4.56
C THR A 24 48.04 -14.04 5.96
N ASP A 25 48.06 -13.17 6.97
CA ASP A 25 47.68 -13.53 8.34
C ASP A 25 46.21 -13.91 8.33
N SER A 26 45.96 -15.19 8.46
CA SER A 26 44.62 -15.75 8.64
C SER A 26 44.14 -15.54 10.07
N ALA A 27 43.48 -14.41 10.31
CA ALA A 27 42.61 -14.22 11.47
C ALA A 27 41.31 -13.50 11.02
N ALA A 28 40.59 -14.10 10.10
CA ALA A 28 39.22 -13.78 9.86
C ALA A 28 38.37 -14.72 10.73
N THR A 29 38.10 -14.29 11.98
CA THR A 29 36.99 -14.79 12.76
C THR A 29 35.72 -14.58 11.90
N GLY A 30 35.04 -15.70 11.64
CA GLY A 30 33.86 -15.75 10.80
C GLY A 30 32.82 -14.70 11.24
N ASN A 31 32.69 -13.69 10.43
CA ASN A 31 31.52 -12.84 10.45
C ASN A 31 30.43 -13.66 9.70
N GLU A 32 29.77 -14.58 10.39
CA GLU A 32 28.50 -15.10 9.91
C GLU A 32 27.62 -13.87 9.69
N THR A 33 27.43 -13.51 8.43
CA THR A 33 26.38 -12.54 8.06
C THR A 33 25.09 -13.12 8.61
N ALA A 34 24.62 -12.57 9.72
CA ALA A 34 23.36 -12.97 10.31
C ALA A 34 22.29 -12.77 9.24
N HIS A 35 21.90 -13.86 8.59
CA HIS A 35 20.80 -13.84 7.66
C HIS A 35 19.57 -13.39 8.43
N TRP A 36 19.05 -12.21 8.04
CA TRP A 36 17.78 -11.72 8.58
C TRP A 36 16.70 -12.81 8.43
N GLN A 37 16.09 -13.19 9.54
CA GLN A 37 14.97 -14.12 9.57
C GLN A 37 13.74 -13.37 10.11
N PRO A 38 12.59 -13.46 9.42
CA PRO A 38 11.37 -12.84 9.94
C PRO A 38 10.98 -13.50 11.27
N GLU A 39 10.45 -12.66 12.18
CA GLU A 39 9.88 -13.16 13.42
C GLU A 39 8.76 -14.18 13.13
N GLU A 40 8.67 -15.22 13.95
CA GLU A 40 7.59 -16.20 13.85
C GLU A 40 6.22 -15.52 13.95
N GLN A 41 5.30 -15.86 13.04
CA GLN A 41 4.00 -15.20 12.92
C GLN A 41 3.20 -15.21 14.22
N SER A 42 3.17 -16.33 14.93
CA SER A 42 2.45 -16.47 16.20
C SER A 42 2.96 -15.49 17.27
N LYS A 43 4.28 -15.31 17.36
CA LYS A 43 4.92 -14.35 18.26
C LYS A 43 4.67 -12.92 17.82
N ALA A 44 4.80 -12.65 16.50
CA ALA A 44 4.54 -11.33 15.94
C ALA A 44 3.11 -10.87 16.26
N PHE A 45 2.10 -11.69 16.00
CA PHE A 45 0.70 -11.32 16.23
C PHE A 45 0.30 -11.28 17.70
N ALA A 46 0.94 -12.08 18.57
CA ALA A 46 0.69 -12.03 20.01
C ALA A 46 1.05 -10.69 20.68
N GLN A 47 1.84 -9.85 19.98
CA GLN A 47 2.21 -8.51 20.47
C GLN A 47 1.14 -7.45 20.19
N TYR A 48 0.12 -7.77 19.37
CA TYR A 48 -0.94 -6.85 18.96
C TYR A 48 -2.20 -7.05 19.81
N ALA A 49 -2.77 -5.94 20.27
CA ALA A 49 -3.98 -5.95 21.10
C ALA A 49 -5.26 -5.76 20.28
N GLY A 50 -5.14 -5.22 19.07
CA GLY A 50 -6.25 -4.82 18.21
C GLY A 50 -6.88 -3.49 18.62
N SER A 51 -7.32 -2.72 17.63
CA SER A 51 -7.84 -1.35 17.83
C SER A 51 -9.00 -1.25 18.81
N LYS A 52 -9.84 -2.28 18.90
CA LYS A 52 -10.98 -2.31 19.84
C LYS A 52 -10.54 -2.20 21.32
N SER A 53 -9.35 -2.72 21.66
CA SER A 53 -8.83 -2.67 23.02
C SER A 53 -8.38 -1.27 23.45
N CYS A 54 -8.18 -0.35 22.48
CA CYS A 54 -7.74 1.02 22.76
C CYS A 54 -8.91 1.92 23.19
N ARG A 55 -10.15 1.55 22.84
CA ARG A 55 -11.33 2.39 23.02
C ARG A 55 -11.58 2.80 24.46
N GLU A 56 -11.41 1.87 25.41
CA GLU A 56 -11.73 2.11 26.82
C GLU A 56 -10.97 3.31 27.42
N CYS A 57 -9.70 3.52 26.99
CA CYS A 57 -8.85 4.58 27.50
C CYS A 57 -8.69 5.74 26.49
N HIS A 58 -8.84 5.49 25.19
CA HIS A 58 -8.60 6.43 24.12
C HIS A 58 -9.86 6.69 23.27
N GLU A 59 -11.03 6.83 23.89
CA GLU A 59 -12.33 6.95 23.25
C GLU A 59 -12.34 8.00 22.12
N LYS A 60 -11.86 9.22 22.39
CA LYS A 60 -11.85 10.31 21.40
C LYS A 60 -10.99 9.98 20.18
N ALA A 61 -9.82 9.38 20.38
CA ALA A 61 -8.95 8.98 19.27
C ALA A 61 -9.55 7.81 18.48
N PHE A 62 -10.18 6.87 19.19
CA PHE A 62 -10.88 5.75 18.58
C PHE A 62 -12.05 6.21 17.71
N ASP A 63 -12.87 7.14 18.19
CA ASP A 63 -14.02 7.65 17.46
C ASP A 63 -13.58 8.42 16.19
N LEU A 64 -12.49 9.20 16.26
CA LEU A 64 -11.89 9.86 15.09
C LEU A 64 -11.35 8.84 14.08
N TRP A 65 -10.71 7.78 14.54
CA TRP A 65 -10.21 6.71 13.68
C TRP A 65 -11.36 5.92 13.05
N GLN A 66 -12.41 5.60 13.80
CA GLN A 66 -13.56 4.83 13.32
C GLN A 66 -14.30 5.52 12.16
N GLY A 67 -14.25 6.84 12.06
CA GLY A 67 -14.80 7.61 10.95
C GLY A 67 -13.80 7.90 9.82
N SER A 68 -12.61 7.30 9.84
CA SER A 68 -11.55 7.60 8.88
C SER A 68 -11.42 6.56 7.77
N ASP A 69 -10.83 6.97 6.64
CA ASP A 69 -10.49 6.07 5.53
C ASP A 69 -9.53 4.94 5.95
N HIS A 70 -8.72 5.15 7.00
CA HIS A 70 -7.85 4.13 7.56
C HIS A 70 -8.66 2.95 8.11
N GLN A 71 -9.75 3.23 8.81
CA GLN A 71 -10.61 2.20 9.40
C GLN A 71 -11.31 1.35 8.32
N VAL A 72 -11.64 1.94 7.18
CA VAL A 72 -12.29 1.26 6.05
C VAL A 72 -11.33 0.94 4.91
N ALA A 73 -9.99 1.04 5.14
CA ALA A 73 -8.98 0.73 4.14
C ALA A 73 -9.16 -0.67 3.56
N GLU A 74 -9.58 -1.63 4.38
CA GLU A 74 -10.11 -2.95 3.97
C GLU A 74 -11.15 -3.41 4.98
N ARG A 75 -12.24 -4.02 4.49
CA ARG A 75 -13.35 -4.48 5.32
C ARG A 75 -14.09 -5.66 4.69
N LEU A 76 -14.91 -6.33 5.46
CA LEU A 76 -15.90 -7.25 4.91
C LEU A 76 -17.03 -6.47 4.20
N PRO A 77 -17.70 -7.07 3.20
CA PRO A 77 -18.91 -6.49 2.62
C PRO A 77 -19.96 -6.23 3.71
N ASP A 78 -20.56 -5.04 3.68
CA ASP A 78 -21.66 -4.67 4.59
C ASP A 78 -22.91 -4.38 3.76
N PRO A 79 -24.01 -5.15 3.93
CA PRO A 79 -25.22 -4.91 3.19
C PRO A 79 -25.81 -3.50 3.34
N LYS A 80 -25.54 -2.81 4.47
CA LYS A 80 -25.99 -1.43 4.66
C LYS A 80 -25.22 -0.44 3.79
N MET A 81 -23.94 -0.70 3.58
CA MET A 81 -23.06 0.14 2.81
C MET A 81 -23.06 -0.24 1.32
N ASP A 82 -23.03 -1.54 1.02
CA ASP A 82 -22.66 -2.01 -0.31
C ASP A 82 -23.85 -2.40 -1.18
N ARG A 83 -25.04 -2.75 -0.59
CA ARG A 83 -26.20 -3.20 -1.35
C ARG A 83 -26.58 -2.26 -2.50
N GLY A 84 -26.56 -0.95 -2.27
CA GLY A 84 -26.93 0.04 -3.30
C GLY A 84 -26.06 0.01 -4.57
N ALA A 85 -24.85 -0.56 -4.50
CA ALA A 85 -24.01 -0.78 -5.66
C ALA A 85 -24.45 -1.99 -6.50
N PHE A 86 -25.08 -3.00 -5.89
CA PHE A 86 -25.43 -4.29 -6.51
C PHE A 86 -26.93 -4.49 -6.73
N ASP A 87 -27.77 -3.69 -6.09
CA ASP A 87 -29.24 -3.77 -6.17
C ASP A 87 -29.81 -2.36 -6.45
N PRO A 88 -30.55 -2.17 -7.56
CA PRO A 88 -30.89 -3.19 -8.57
C PRO A 88 -29.68 -3.71 -9.34
N SER A 89 -29.79 -4.92 -9.90
CA SER A 89 -28.76 -5.51 -10.78
C SER A 89 -28.34 -4.55 -11.87
N ARG A 90 -27.05 -4.52 -12.18
CA ARG A 90 -26.45 -3.59 -13.14
C ARG A 90 -25.58 -4.34 -14.14
N GLU A 91 -25.33 -3.70 -15.28
CA GLU A 91 -24.39 -4.13 -16.28
C GLU A 91 -23.30 -3.06 -16.45
N PHE A 92 -22.05 -3.51 -16.57
CA PHE A 92 -20.94 -2.66 -16.98
C PHE A 92 -20.41 -3.13 -18.33
N LYS A 93 -20.34 -2.21 -19.30
CA LYS A 93 -19.87 -2.53 -20.66
C LYS A 93 -18.39 -2.17 -20.80
N HIS A 94 -17.57 -3.20 -20.98
CA HIS A 94 -16.21 -3.08 -21.48
C HIS A 94 -16.21 -3.08 -23.02
N PRO A 95 -15.11 -2.72 -23.69
CA PRO A 95 -15.04 -2.80 -25.14
C PRO A 95 -15.33 -4.19 -25.71
N SER A 96 -14.85 -5.26 -25.08
CA SER A 96 -15.01 -6.65 -25.54
C SER A 96 -16.00 -7.49 -24.76
N LEU A 97 -16.45 -7.04 -23.57
CA LEU A 97 -17.28 -7.83 -22.66
C LEU A 97 -18.30 -6.96 -21.92
N THR A 98 -19.41 -7.57 -21.50
CA THR A 98 -20.32 -6.97 -20.49
C THR A 98 -20.24 -7.76 -19.21
N SER A 99 -19.92 -7.07 -18.09
CA SER A 99 -19.94 -7.63 -16.75
C SER A 99 -21.32 -7.43 -16.12
N ASP A 100 -21.80 -8.43 -15.36
CA ASP A 100 -23.04 -8.32 -14.58
C ASP A 100 -22.70 -8.12 -13.10
N ILE A 101 -23.41 -7.22 -12.48
CA ILE A 101 -23.25 -6.86 -11.08
C ILE A 101 -24.58 -7.10 -10.39
N THR A 102 -24.61 -8.10 -9.48
CA THR A 102 -25.85 -8.61 -8.90
C THR A 102 -25.70 -8.90 -7.41
N SER A 103 -26.82 -8.99 -6.71
CA SER A 103 -26.89 -9.49 -5.34
C SER A 103 -27.82 -10.68 -5.20
N GLU A 104 -27.45 -11.63 -4.35
CA GLU A 104 -28.25 -12.77 -3.94
C GLU A 104 -28.36 -12.77 -2.41
N GLY A 105 -29.42 -12.18 -1.88
CA GLY A 105 -29.53 -11.91 -0.44
C GLY A 105 -28.42 -10.94 0.01
N ASP A 106 -27.54 -11.36 0.91
CA ASP A 106 -26.41 -10.57 1.40
C ASP A 106 -25.10 -10.89 0.66
N ARG A 107 -25.14 -11.73 -0.37
CA ARG A 107 -24.00 -12.03 -1.23
C ARG A 107 -23.97 -11.08 -2.40
N PHE A 108 -22.80 -10.56 -2.71
CA PHE A 108 -22.54 -9.65 -3.83
C PHE A 108 -21.70 -10.37 -4.88
N LEU A 109 -22.13 -10.29 -6.13
CA LEU A 109 -21.54 -11.05 -7.23
C LEU A 109 -21.18 -10.12 -8.39
N ILE A 110 -19.99 -10.34 -8.95
CA ILE A 110 -19.53 -9.70 -10.19
C ILE A 110 -19.24 -10.81 -11.20
N ALA A 111 -20.05 -10.91 -12.25
CA ALA A 111 -19.80 -11.83 -13.34
C ALA A 111 -19.02 -11.10 -14.44
N THR A 112 -17.75 -11.46 -14.62
CA THR A 112 -16.82 -10.81 -15.56
C THR A 112 -15.84 -11.83 -16.15
N LEU A 113 -14.93 -11.37 -17.02
CA LEU A 113 -13.93 -12.20 -17.68
C LEU A 113 -12.97 -12.82 -16.66
N GLY A 114 -13.05 -14.15 -16.48
CA GLY A 114 -12.20 -14.90 -15.57
C GLY A 114 -10.93 -15.44 -16.21
N LEU A 115 -10.17 -16.24 -15.42
CA LEU A 115 -8.93 -16.89 -15.88
C LEU A 115 -9.16 -17.85 -17.05
N SER A 116 -10.33 -18.43 -17.17
CA SER A 116 -10.70 -19.33 -18.29
C SER A 116 -10.89 -18.59 -19.63
N GLY A 117 -10.81 -17.25 -19.64
CA GLY A 117 -11.15 -16.42 -20.79
C GLY A 117 -12.67 -16.37 -21.07
N ARG A 118 -13.49 -16.77 -20.10
CA ARG A 118 -14.96 -16.72 -20.17
C ARG A 118 -15.53 -15.87 -19.05
N LYS A 119 -16.75 -15.39 -19.22
CA LYS A 119 -17.51 -14.71 -18.18
C LYS A 119 -17.89 -15.71 -17.09
N GLU A 120 -17.50 -15.43 -15.87
CA GLU A 120 -17.74 -16.26 -14.68
C GLU A 120 -18.18 -15.36 -13.51
N PRO A 121 -19.07 -15.84 -12.62
CA PRO A 121 -19.47 -15.11 -11.42
C PRO A 121 -18.39 -15.25 -10.33
N PHE A 122 -18.06 -14.13 -9.71
CA PHE A 122 -17.14 -14.06 -8.58
C PHE A 122 -17.86 -13.43 -7.39
N GLU A 123 -17.81 -14.08 -6.24
CA GLU A 123 -18.35 -13.55 -5.00
C GLU A 123 -17.38 -12.54 -4.40
N VAL A 124 -17.92 -11.37 -4.04
CA VAL A 124 -17.17 -10.34 -3.31
C VAL A 124 -17.04 -10.77 -1.86
N GLU A 125 -15.82 -11.00 -1.40
CA GLU A 125 -15.56 -11.39 -0.02
C GLU A 125 -14.93 -10.28 0.81
N ARG A 126 -14.33 -9.24 0.17
CA ARG A 126 -13.77 -8.06 0.84
C ARG A 126 -13.94 -6.81 -0.02
N VAL A 127 -13.88 -5.66 0.61
CA VAL A 127 -13.98 -4.35 -0.02
C VAL A 127 -12.81 -3.49 0.44
N ILE A 128 -12.17 -2.82 -0.50
CA ILE A 128 -11.14 -1.80 -0.26
C ILE A 128 -11.82 -0.44 -0.36
N GLY A 129 -11.71 0.35 0.70
CA GLY A 129 -12.23 1.71 0.75
C GLY A 129 -13.73 1.82 0.98
N GLU A 130 -14.16 3.07 1.10
CA GLU A 130 -15.56 3.48 1.21
C GLU A 130 -15.87 4.59 0.23
N THR A 131 -15.13 5.69 0.32
CA THR A 131 -15.18 6.87 -0.55
C THR A 131 -13.76 7.29 -0.90
N PRO A 132 -13.50 7.82 -2.09
CA PRO A 132 -14.42 8.08 -3.20
C PRO A 132 -14.78 6.85 -4.02
N LEU A 133 -14.14 5.72 -3.76
CA LEU A 133 -14.38 4.48 -4.49
C LEU A 133 -14.37 3.27 -3.56
N ARG A 134 -15.12 2.23 -3.98
CA ARG A 134 -15.09 0.89 -3.40
C ARG A 134 -14.56 -0.06 -4.44
N GLN A 135 -13.42 -0.70 -4.17
CA GLN A 135 -12.88 -1.75 -5.02
C GLN A 135 -13.09 -3.11 -4.34
N TYR A 136 -13.43 -4.11 -5.13
CA TYR A 136 -13.90 -5.38 -4.62
C TYR A 136 -12.85 -6.46 -4.77
N LEU A 137 -12.71 -7.29 -3.74
CA LEU A 137 -11.79 -8.41 -3.70
C LEU A 137 -12.54 -9.72 -3.79
N VAL A 138 -12.04 -10.58 -4.66
CA VAL A 138 -12.53 -11.94 -4.84
C VAL A 138 -11.43 -12.96 -4.59
N LYS A 139 -11.83 -14.13 -4.14
CA LYS A 139 -10.91 -15.20 -3.78
C LYS A 139 -10.64 -16.13 -4.94
N PHE A 140 -9.37 -16.45 -5.15
CA PHE A 140 -8.93 -17.42 -6.13
C PHE A 140 -8.30 -18.65 -5.43
N PRO A 141 -8.13 -19.77 -6.18
CA PRO A 141 -7.45 -20.94 -5.65
C PRO A 141 -6.06 -20.62 -5.07
N ARG A 142 -5.54 -21.47 -4.20
CA ARG A 142 -4.20 -21.36 -3.60
C ARG A 142 -4.01 -20.13 -2.71
N GLY A 143 -5.09 -19.59 -2.14
CA GLY A 143 -5.05 -18.44 -1.24
C GLY A 143 -4.78 -17.10 -1.92
N LEU A 144 -4.89 -17.04 -3.23
CA LEU A 144 -4.81 -15.80 -3.99
C LEU A 144 -6.08 -14.96 -3.77
N TRP A 145 -5.88 -13.65 -3.66
CA TRP A 145 -6.94 -12.66 -3.66
C TRP A 145 -6.68 -11.68 -4.81
N GLN A 146 -7.72 -11.38 -5.57
CA GLN A 146 -7.63 -10.48 -6.71
C GLN A 146 -8.56 -9.29 -6.51
N ALA A 147 -8.03 -8.10 -6.81
CA ALA A 147 -8.84 -6.90 -6.92
C ALA A 147 -9.47 -6.86 -8.31
N VAL A 148 -10.80 -6.82 -8.37
CA VAL A 148 -11.51 -6.69 -9.65
C VAL A 148 -11.22 -5.30 -10.23
N ASP A 149 -11.11 -5.20 -11.54
CA ASP A 149 -10.89 -3.93 -12.26
C ASP A 149 -12.10 -2.99 -12.24
N LEU A 150 -13.25 -3.48 -11.79
CA LEU A 150 -14.44 -2.68 -11.57
C LEU A 150 -14.50 -2.13 -10.16
N ALA A 151 -14.70 -0.83 -10.03
CA ALA A 151 -14.93 -0.13 -8.79
C ALA A 151 -16.24 0.64 -8.81
N HIS A 152 -16.80 0.93 -7.65
CA HIS A 152 -18.02 1.71 -7.49
C HIS A 152 -17.72 3.06 -6.84
N ASP A 153 -18.16 4.14 -7.46
CA ASP A 153 -18.20 5.49 -6.89
C ASP A 153 -19.52 5.66 -6.11
N PRO A 154 -19.50 5.70 -4.77
CA PRO A 154 -20.72 5.80 -3.98
C PRO A 154 -21.40 7.18 -4.07
N HIS A 155 -20.66 8.26 -4.43
CA HIS A 155 -21.21 9.60 -4.58
C HIS A 155 -22.05 9.73 -5.85
N LYS A 156 -21.52 9.16 -6.97
CA LYS A 156 -22.22 9.16 -8.25
C LYS A 156 -23.15 7.97 -8.42
N ASN A 157 -23.01 6.96 -7.56
CA ASN A 157 -23.67 5.67 -7.66
C ASN A 157 -23.41 5.01 -9.03
N GLU A 158 -22.15 5.07 -9.48
CA GLU A 158 -21.71 4.59 -10.79
C GLU A 158 -20.58 3.57 -10.64
N TRP A 159 -20.58 2.60 -11.55
CA TRP A 159 -19.48 1.67 -11.74
C TRP A 159 -18.53 2.20 -12.80
N PHE A 160 -17.24 1.99 -12.61
CA PHE A 160 -16.21 2.35 -13.56
C PHE A 160 -15.08 1.32 -13.57
N ASN A 161 -14.35 1.24 -14.69
CA ASN A 161 -13.11 0.45 -14.76
C ASN A 161 -11.94 1.30 -14.28
N VAL A 162 -11.14 0.78 -13.33
CA VAL A 162 -9.98 1.51 -12.76
C VAL A 162 -8.87 1.74 -13.79
N PHE A 163 -8.91 1.03 -14.92
CA PHE A 163 -8.00 1.21 -16.05
C PHE A 163 -8.60 2.09 -17.17
N GLY A 164 -9.75 2.72 -16.93
CA GLY A 164 -10.45 3.53 -17.93
C GLY A 164 -10.96 2.69 -19.10
N ASP A 165 -10.60 3.08 -20.33
CA ASP A 165 -11.07 2.43 -21.56
C ASP A 165 -10.12 1.30 -22.04
N GLU A 166 -9.13 0.91 -21.24
CA GLU A 166 -8.24 -0.20 -21.60
C GLU A 166 -8.99 -1.54 -21.56
N ASP A 167 -8.87 -2.29 -22.66
CA ASP A 167 -9.47 -3.62 -22.81
C ASP A 167 -8.43 -4.71 -22.59
N ARG A 168 -8.04 -4.90 -21.34
CA ARG A 168 -7.04 -5.89 -20.93
C ARG A 168 -7.61 -7.30 -21.03
N GLN A 169 -6.76 -8.23 -21.50
CA GLN A 169 -7.18 -9.61 -21.71
C GLN A 169 -6.72 -10.54 -20.57
N ALA A 170 -7.46 -11.62 -20.35
CA ALA A 170 -7.09 -12.64 -19.38
C ALA A 170 -5.69 -13.18 -19.64
N GLY A 171 -4.85 -13.25 -18.60
CA GLY A 171 -3.46 -13.68 -18.67
C GLY A 171 -2.44 -12.54 -18.85
N GLU A 172 -2.87 -11.32 -19.15
CA GLU A 172 -1.99 -10.16 -19.10
C GLU A 172 -1.63 -9.80 -17.66
N TRP A 173 -0.43 -9.28 -17.46
CA TRP A 173 0.04 -8.90 -16.12
C TRP A 173 -0.89 -7.89 -15.44
N GLY A 174 -1.38 -6.91 -16.19
CA GLY A 174 -2.25 -5.84 -15.71
C GLY A 174 -3.75 -6.14 -15.79
N HIS A 175 -4.18 -7.28 -16.33
CA HIS A 175 -5.58 -7.70 -16.23
C HIS A 175 -5.95 -7.98 -14.78
N TRP A 176 -7.22 -7.82 -14.38
CA TRP A 176 -7.61 -7.99 -12.99
C TRP A 176 -7.30 -9.40 -12.43
N THR A 177 -7.24 -10.43 -13.29
CA THR A 177 -6.80 -11.78 -12.91
C THR A 177 -5.28 -11.96 -12.90
N GLY A 178 -4.53 -10.94 -13.35
CA GLY A 178 -3.08 -10.96 -13.45
C GLY A 178 -2.35 -10.60 -12.14
N ARG A 179 -1.03 -10.73 -12.17
CA ARG A 179 -0.17 -10.48 -10.99
C ARG A 179 -0.19 -9.01 -10.55
N GLY A 180 -0.45 -8.07 -11.45
CA GLY A 180 -0.54 -6.65 -11.15
C GLY A 180 -1.72 -6.28 -10.24
N MET A 181 -2.78 -7.10 -10.22
CA MET A 181 -3.97 -6.91 -9.40
C MET A 181 -4.06 -7.91 -8.24
N ASN A 182 -2.97 -8.62 -7.96
CA ASN A 182 -2.91 -9.55 -6.83
C ASN A 182 -2.86 -8.80 -5.50
N TRP A 183 -3.92 -8.91 -4.71
CA TRP A 183 -4.03 -8.24 -3.43
C TRP A 183 -2.92 -8.64 -2.46
N ASN A 184 -2.54 -9.93 -2.38
CA ASN A 184 -1.57 -10.43 -1.42
C ASN A 184 -0.20 -9.73 -1.53
N THR A 185 0.16 -9.25 -2.72
CA THR A 185 1.47 -8.64 -2.99
C THR A 185 1.42 -7.15 -3.27
N GLN A 186 0.30 -6.63 -3.80
CA GLN A 186 0.19 -5.24 -4.25
C GLN A 186 -0.53 -4.34 -3.23
N CYS A 187 -1.59 -4.84 -2.59
CA CYS A 187 -2.51 -4.00 -1.81
C CYS A 187 -2.39 -4.26 -0.29
N ALA A 188 -2.29 -5.53 0.09
CA ALA A 188 -2.50 -5.99 1.46
C ALA A 188 -1.61 -5.32 2.51
N SER A 189 -0.35 -5.04 2.19
CA SER A 189 0.62 -4.48 3.16
C SER A 189 0.31 -3.05 3.58
N CYS A 190 -0.38 -2.28 2.71
CA CYS A 190 -0.81 -0.91 2.99
C CYS A 190 -2.24 -0.86 3.56
N HIS A 191 -3.06 -1.86 3.29
CA HIS A 191 -4.47 -1.88 3.67
C HIS A 191 -4.76 -2.66 4.95
N ASN A 192 -3.73 -3.26 5.59
CA ASN A 192 -3.90 -4.05 6.80
C ASN A 192 -2.80 -3.80 7.84
N THR A 193 -3.11 -4.13 9.09
CA THR A 193 -2.19 -4.01 10.23
C THR A 193 -1.35 -5.27 10.35
N ARG A 194 -0.03 -5.12 10.36
CA ARG A 194 0.94 -6.23 10.55
C ARG A 194 0.69 -7.41 9.62
N LEU A 195 0.81 -7.19 8.33
CA LEU A 195 0.63 -8.25 7.33
C LEU A 195 1.78 -9.26 7.33
N ARG A 196 1.45 -10.53 7.10
CA ARG A 196 2.35 -11.60 6.71
C ARG A 196 1.85 -12.23 5.41
N LYS A 197 2.61 -12.13 4.32
CA LYS A 197 2.23 -12.69 3.01
C LYS A 197 2.14 -14.20 3.05
N ASN A 198 3.07 -14.85 3.75
CA ASN A 198 3.19 -16.31 3.88
C ASN A 198 3.08 -17.02 2.52
N TYR A 199 3.85 -16.52 1.56
CA TYR A 199 3.96 -17.16 0.26
C TYR A 199 4.80 -18.42 0.37
N ASP A 200 4.28 -19.49 -0.18
CA ASP A 200 4.96 -20.78 -0.30
C ASP A 200 5.34 -21.01 -1.78
N GLU A 201 6.61 -20.89 -2.09
CA GLU A 201 7.16 -21.02 -3.44
C GLU A 201 6.96 -22.43 -4.01
N ALA A 202 7.08 -23.46 -3.16
CA ALA A 202 6.97 -24.85 -3.60
C ALA A 202 5.56 -25.20 -4.10
N THR A 203 4.54 -24.59 -3.53
CA THR A 203 3.13 -24.81 -3.90
C THR A 203 2.52 -23.63 -4.66
N ASP A 204 3.29 -22.56 -4.88
CA ASP A 204 2.83 -21.29 -5.46
C ASP A 204 1.52 -20.84 -4.80
N SER A 205 1.51 -20.77 -3.48
CA SER A 205 0.30 -20.48 -2.70
C SER A 205 0.54 -19.45 -1.61
N TYR A 206 -0.54 -18.80 -1.16
CA TYR A 206 -0.53 -17.81 -0.09
C TYR A 206 -1.32 -18.30 1.11
N ARG A 207 -0.79 -18.03 2.31
CA ARG A 207 -1.49 -18.13 3.59
C ARG A 207 -1.45 -16.79 4.30
N THR A 208 -1.74 -15.73 3.54
CA THR A 208 -1.65 -14.35 4.03
C THR A 208 -2.48 -14.16 5.28
N ALA A 209 -1.85 -13.59 6.29
CA ALA A 209 -2.45 -13.30 7.58
C ALA A 209 -2.09 -11.89 8.05
N MET A 210 -2.86 -11.34 8.96
CA MET A 210 -2.71 -9.99 9.51
C MET A 210 -3.10 -9.98 10.99
N ALA A 211 -2.55 -9.06 11.75
CA ALA A 211 -2.97 -8.87 13.15
C ALA A 211 -4.36 -8.27 13.23
N GLU A 212 -4.69 -7.32 12.34
CA GLU A 212 -6.01 -6.71 12.21
C GLU A 212 -6.28 -6.37 10.74
N MET A 213 -7.50 -6.67 10.27
CA MET A 213 -7.98 -6.17 8.97
C MET A 213 -8.12 -4.66 9.05
N SER A 214 -7.73 -3.97 7.98
CA SER A 214 -7.66 -2.52 7.93
C SER A 214 -6.43 -1.91 8.61
N VAL A 215 -6.28 -0.59 8.48
CA VAL A 215 -5.20 0.20 9.10
C VAL A 215 -5.65 0.61 10.49
N GLY A 216 -5.42 -0.27 11.46
CA GLY A 216 -5.76 -0.04 12.86
C GLY A 216 -4.78 0.88 13.58
N CYS A 217 -5.06 1.15 14.86
CA CYS A 217 -4.21 2.00 15.70
C CYS A 217 -2.75 1.53 15.71
N GLU A 218 -2.54 0.23 15.79
CA GLU A 218 -1.22 -0.40 15.88
C GLU A 218 -0.46 -0.45 14.54
N ALA A 219 -1.12 -0.10 13.41
CA ALA A 219 -0.42 0.09 12.14
C ALA A 219 0.52 1.31 12.16
N CYS A 220 0.20 2.32 12.99
CA CYS A 220 0.99 3.53 13.20
C CYS A 220 1.76 3.51 14.52
N HIS A 221 1.14 3.05 15.60
CA HIS A 221 1.70 3.08 16.94
C HIS A 221 2.59 1.88 17.26
N GLY A 222 2.57 0.84 16.43
CA GLY A 222 3.25 -0.43 16.70
C GLY A 222 2.46 -1.34 17.65
N PRO A 223 3.03 -2.50 18.01
CA PRO A 223 2.37 -3.48 18.87
C PRO A 223 2.17 -2.93 20.29
N MET A 224 0.92 -2.95 20.79
CA MET A 224 0.51 -2.33 22.04
C MET A 224 -0.06 -3.33 23.08
N LYS A 225 0.08 -4.63 22.83
CA LYS A 225 -0.42 -5.64 23.80
C LYS A 225 0.17 -5.45 25.20
N ALA A 226 1.49 -5.21 25.29
CA ALA A 226 2.15 -4.97 26.57
C ALA A 226 1.62 -3.70 27.26
N HIS A 227 1.34 -2.62 26.49
CA HIS A 227 0.74 -1.40 27.02
C HIS A 227 -0.66 -1.66 27.58
N VAL A 228 -1.50 -2.36 26.83
CA VAL A 228 -2.88 -2.68 27.26
C VAL A 228 -2.87 -3.54 28.52
N ASP A 229 -1.99 -4.56 28.58
CA ASP A 229 -1.88 -5.43 29.76
C ASP A 229 -1.39 -4.65 30.97
N TRP A 230 -0.35 -3.85 30.82
CA TRP A 230 0.19 -3.01 31.88
C TRP A 230 -0.87 -2.05 32.45
N ARG A 231 -1.66 -1.40 31.56
CA ARG A 231 -2.73 -0.47 31.97
C ARG A 231 -3.89 -1.15 32.69
N LYS A 232 -4.14 -2.40 32.45
CA LYS A 232 -5.16 -3.18 33.19
C LYS A 232 -4.71 -3.56 34.59
N GLU A 233 -3.41 -3.68 34.78
CA GLU A 233 -2.83 -4.06 36.09
C GLU A 233 -2.48 -2.84 36.94
N PHE A 234 -2.14 -1.70 36.32
CA PHE A 234 -1.68 -0.50 37.02
C PHE A 234 -2.58 0.71 36.76
N ASP A 235 -3.16 1.21 37.85
CA ASP A 235 -3.96 2.46 37.83
C ASP A 235 -3.05 3.72 37.91
N GLY A 236 -1.98 3.73 37.15
CA GLY A 236 -0.98 4.79 37.15
C GLY A 236 -1.15 5.83 36.04
N THR A 237 -0.41 6.95 36.16
CA THR A 237 -0.33 7.98 35.12
C THR A 237 0.51 7.52 33.92
N THR A 238 0.29 8.11 32.74
CA THR A 238 1.00 7.76 31.49
C THR A 238 2.52 7.94 31.56
N ASP A 239 2.98 8.84 32.45
CA ASP A 239 4.41 9.20 32.53
C ASP A 239 5.30 8.09 33.10
N SER A 240 4.71 7.11 33.78
CA SER A 240 5.40 5.97 34.37
C SER A 240 5.28 4.67 33.58
N ASP A 241 4.60 4.66 32.43
CA ASP A 241 4.41 3.46 31.64
C ASP A 241 5.70 3.05 30.90
N PRO A 242 6.37 1.96 31.31
CA PRO A 242 7.62 1.52 30.72
C PRO A 242 7.45 0.85 29.35
N THR A 243 6.22 0.54 28.95
CA THR A 243 5.90 -0.18 27.71
C THR A 243 5.71 0.76 26.54
N LEU A 244 5.51 2.08 26.79
CA LEU A 244 5.32 3.08 25.75
C LEU A 244 6.62 3.39 25.03
N ARG A 245 6.60 3.20 23.72
CA ARG A 245 7.65 3.66 22.81
C ARG A 245 7.34 5.08 22.36
N LYS A 246 8.28 6.00 22.60
CA LYS A 246 8.19 7.38 22.08
C LYS A 246 8.93 7.41 20.74
N PHE A 247 8.21 7.71 19.67
CA PHE A 247 8.79 7.86 18.33
C PHE A 247 9.27 9.28 18.11
N ASP A 248 10.42 9.41 17.50
CA ASP A 248 10.87 10.68 16.93
C ASP A 248 10.17 10.97 15.59
N SER A 249 10.43 12.15 15.00
CA SER A 249 9.81 12.56 13.73
C SER A 249 10.16 11.62 12.58
N THR A 250 11.37 11.07 12.54
CA THR A 250 11.83 10.15 11.50
C THR A 250 11.09 8.82 11.58
N GLN A 251 10.86 8.32 12.79
CA GLN A 251 10.12 7.09 13.03
C GLN A 251 8.62 7.24 12.68
N TRP A 252 8.02 8.40 12.99
CA TRP A 252 6.66 8.71 12.55
C TRP A 252 6.55 8.77 11.03
N LEU A 253 7.50 9.44 10.37
CA LEU A 253 7.56 9.50 8.90
C LEU A 253 7.74 8.10 8.30
N ALA A 254 8.55 7.24 8.91
CA ALA A 254 8.72 5.86 8.47
C ALA A 254 7.41 5.06 8.57
N ALA A 255 6.66 5.21 9.66
CA ALA A 255 5.37 4.55 9.85
C ALA A 255 4.34 4.99 8.78
N CYS A 256 4.27 6.27 8.45
CA CYS A 256 3.44 6.78 7.36
C CYS A 256 3.97 6.35 5.99
N GLY A 257 5.28 6.47 5.77
CA GLY A 257 5.96 6.16 4.52
C GLY A 257 5.85 4.70 4.11
N LYS A 258 5.65 3.79 5.05
CA LYS A 258 5.34 2.38 4.77
C LYS A 258 4.23 2.24 3.72
N CYS A 259 3.18 3.06 3.79
CA CYS A 259 2.03 3.02 2.90
C CYS A 259 2.02 4.20 1.91
N HIS A 260 2.45 5.38 2.35
CA HIS A 260 2.35 6.65 1.63
C HIS A 260 3.63 7.06 0.91
N SER A 261 4.42 6.10 0.43
CA SER A 261 5.58 6.35 -0.42
C SER A 261 5.63 5.38 -1.60
N ARG A 262 6.27 5.79 -2.68
CA ARG A 262 6.61 4.87 -3.77
C ARG A 262 7.84 4.07 -3.36
N ARG A 263 7.68 2.78 -3.20
CA ARG A 263 8.70 1.91 -2.63
C ARG A 263 8.61 0.47 -3.09
N THR A 264 9.71 -0.26 -2.95
CA THR A 264 9.74 -1.72 -3.00
C THR A 264 9.97 -2.25 -1.60
N GLU A 265 9.17 -3.22 -1.17
CA GLU A 265 9.33 -3.90 0.11
C GLU A 265 10.47 -4.93 0.04
N LEU A 266 11.43 -4.85 0.95
CA LEU A 266 12.61 -5.71 0.98
C LEU A 266 12.44 -6.89 1.96
N THR A 267 11.89 -6.63 3.15
CA THR A 267 11.86 -7.62 4.22
C THR A 267 10.47 -8.17 4.52
N GLY A 268 9.40 -7.39 4.29
CA GLY A 268 8.04 -7.72 4.70
C GLY A 268 7.81 -7.75 6.21
N ASP A 269 8.72 -7.17 7.01
CA ASP A 269 8.72 -7.28 8.47
C ASP A 269 8.82 -5.93 9.20
N PHE A 270 8.58 -4.84 8.51
CA PHE A 270 8.59 -3.50 9.10
C PHE A 270 7.60 -3.37 10.24
N GLN A 271 8.06 -2.78 11.34
CA GLN A 271 7.22 -2.34 12.45
C GLN A 271 7.38 -0.83 12.67
N PRO A 272 6.32 -0.11 13.09
CA PRO A 272 6.44 1.28 13.49
C PRO A 272 7.54 1.45 14.54
N GLY A 273 8.43 2.42 14.29
CA GLY A 273 9.63 2.65 15.07
C GLY A 273 10.91 2.06 14.47
N ASP A 274 10.81 1.20 13.45
CA ASP A 274 11.96 0.72 12.69
C ASP A 274 12.48 1.79 11.73
N ARG A 275 13.71 1.60 11.30
CA ARG A 275 14.33 2.46 10.29
C ARG A 275 13.78 2.09 8.91
N TYR A 276 13.21 3.07 8.21
CA TYR A 276 12.54 2.86 6.92
C TYR A 276 13.41 2.14 5.87
N LEU A 277 14.66 2.60 5.69
CA LEU A 277 15.55 2.06 4.64
C LEU A 277 16.06 0.64 4.90
N ASP A 278 15.87 0.10 6.11
CA ASP A 278 16.22 -1.29 6.39
C ASP A 278 15.15 -2.26 5.83
N HIS A 279 13.96 -1.75 5.56
CA HIS A 279 12.80 -2.53 5.11
C HIS A 279 12.30 -2.18 3.71
N PHE A 280 12.64 -1.00 3.21
CA PHE A 280 12.13 -0.50 1.93
C PHE A 280 13.22 0.14 1.08
N SER A 281 13.19 -0.18 -0.21
CA SER A 281 13.91 0.58 -1.23
C SER A 281 12.98 1.71 -1.70
N HIS A 282 13.36 2.95 -1.41
CA HIS A 282 12.60 4.12 -1.81
C HIS A 282 12.81 4.42 -3.30
N VAL A 283 11.73 4.72 -4.02
CA VAL A 283 11.79 5.17 -5.41
C VAL A 283 11.74 6.68 -5.43
N ILE A 284 12.85 7.31 -5.85
CA ILE A 284 12.91 8.76 -6.04
C ILE A 284 12.33 9.08 -7.41
N PRO A 285 11.42 10.05 -7.54
CA PRO A 285 10.81 10.42 -8.82
C PRO A 285 11.76 11.33 -9.65
N ASP A 286 12.92 10.78 -10.03
CA ASP A 286 13.99 11.50 -10.78
C ASP A 286 14.04 11.13 -12.28
N ALA A 287 13.31 10.11 -12.71
CA ALA A 287 13.23 9.70 -14.10
C ALA A 287 12.42 10.72 -14.92
N SER A 288 13.10 11.61 -15.64
CA SER A 288 12.51 12.73 -16.39
C SER A 288 11.54 12.32 -17.51
N GLU A 289 11.64 11.10 -17.98
CA GLU A 289 10.70 10.48 -18.93
C GLU A 289 9.39 10.05 -18.28
N ILE A 290 9.39 9.80 -16.97
CA ILE A 290 8.22 9.34 -16.20
C ILE A 290 7.66 10.49 -15.36
N TYR A 291 8.53 11.33 -14.82
CA TYR A 291 8.17 12.38 -13.87
C TYR A 291 8.48 13.78 -14.39
N HIS A 292 7.68 14.74 -13.94
CA HIS A 292 8.02 16.16 -14.01
C HIS A 292 9.08 16.51 -12.95
N ALA A 293 9.69 17.70 -13.07
CA ALA A 293 10.71 18.15 -12.12
C ALA A 293 10.20 18.29 -10.66
N ASP A 294 8.89 18.40 -10.48
CA ASP A 294 8.20 18.45 -9.19
C ASP A 294 7.81 17.07 -8.65
N GLY A 295 8.20 15.99 -9.36
CA GLY A 295 7.91 14.61 -8.98
C GLY A 295 6.55 14.07 -9.43
N GLN A 296 5.80 14.85 -10.21
CA GLN A 296 4.53 14.40 -10.78
C GLN A 296 4.75 13.43 -11.95
N VAL A 297 3.85 12.45 -12.09
CA VAL A 297 3.87 11.53 -13.24
C VAL A 297 3.42 12.27 -14.51
N ARG A 298 4.15 12.08 -15.60
CA ARG A 298 3.91 12.78 -16.89
C ARG A 298 2.71 12.27 -17.67
N ASP A 299 2.10 11.18 -17.24
CA ASP A 299 0.95 10.63 -17.95
C ASP A 299 -0.29 11.49 -17.68
N GLU A 300 -0.75 12.19 -18.69
CA GLU A 300 -1.96 13.02 -18.65
C GLU A 300 -3.23 12.21 -18.32
N LYS A 301 -3.21 10.89 -18.56
CA LYS A 301 -4.31 9.98 -18.23
C LYS A 301 -4.40 9.66 -16.74
N LEU A 302 -3.32 9.85 -15.99
CA LEU A 302 -3.26 9.61 -14.54
C LEU A 302 -3.63 10.82 -13.69
N GLY A 303 -4.03 11.92 -14.32
CA GLY A 303 -4.46 13.14 -13.62
C GLY A 303 -3.33 14.15 -13.38
N ALA A 304 -3.72 15.40 -13.18
CA ALA A 304 -2.81 16.48 -12.86
C ALA A 304 -2.53 16.47 -11.34
N THR A 305 -1.27 16.51 -10.94
CA THR A 305 -0.86 16.72 -9.55
C THR A 305 -0.62 18.21 -9.30
N VAL A 306 -1.24 18.78 -8.29
CA VAL A 306 -1.02 20.16 -7.87
C VAL A 306 -0.16 20.18 -6.63
N ALA A 307 1.00 20.83 -6.70
CA ALA A 307 1.83 21.07 -5.52
C ALA A 307 1.30 22.28 -4.73
N VAL A 308 0.92 22.06 -3.48
CA VAL A 308 0.50 23.12 -2.57
C VAL A 308 1.57 23.30 -1.50
N LYS A 309 2.13 24.50 -1.41
CA LYS A 309 3.09 24.86 -0.36
C LYS A 309 2.34 25.29 0.89
N LEU A 310 2.43 24.51 1.96
CA LEU A 310 1.88 24.87 3.26
C LEU A 310 2.88 25.72 4.04
N GLN A 311 2.50 26.96 4.38
CA GLN A 311 3.27 27.82 5.28
C GLN A 311 2.70 27.72 6.69
N GLY A 312 3.54 27.52 7.72
CA GLY A 312 3.13 27.69 9.11
C GLY A 312 3.54 26.60 10.12
N LEU A 313 4.44 25.70 9.80
CA LEU A 313 4.86 24.61 10.72
C LEU A 313 6.15 24.88 11.52
N GLY A 314 6.46 26.14 11.76
CA GLY A 314 7.62 26.55 12.57
C GLY A 314 8.91 26.80 11.75
N PRO A 315 9.93 27.44 12.35
CA PRO A 315 11.18 27.77 11.66
C PRO A 315 11.94 26.49 11.32
N GLY A 316 12.20 26.28 10.02
CA GLY A 316 13.03 25.19 9.49
C GLY A 316 12.29 23.99 8.92
N VAL A 317 10.96 23.99 8.89
CA VAL A 317 10.17 22.93 8.24
C VAL A 317 9.53 23.47 6.97
N GLU A 318 10.04 23.05 5.82
CA GLU A 318 9.36 23.24 4.54
C GLU A 318 8.65 21.93 4.17
N MET A 319 7.33 21.99 4.05
CA MET A 319 6.51 20.89 3.52
C MET A 319 6.03 21.27 2.14
N ALA A 320 6.31 20.44 1.15
CA ALA A 320 5.66 20.50 -0.15
C ALA A 320 4.53 19.45 -0.18
N VAL A 321 3.32 19.88 -0.46
CA VAL A 321 2.17 19.00 -0.62
C VAL A 321 1.90 18.84 -2.10
N ALA A 322 2.06 17.63 -2.62
CA ALA A 322 1.61 17.29 -3.96
C ALA A 322 0.17 16.74 -3.87
N VAL A 323 -0.73 17.40 -4.56
CA VAL A 323 -2.15 17.00 -4.61
C VAL A 323 -2.38 16.25 -5.93
N LEU A 324 -2.82 15.00 -5.84
CA LEU A 324 -3.31 14.28 -7.00
C LEU A 324 -4.71 14.80 -7.32
N VAL A 325 -4.83 15.49 -8.44
CA VAL A 325 -6.12 15.97 -8.96
C VAL A 325 -6.49 15.04 -10.11
N HIS A 326 -7.53 14.23 -9.93
CA HIS A 326 -8.09 13.50 -11.04
C HIS A 326 -8.96 14.44 -11.89
N PRO A 327 -8.82 14.47 -13.23
CA PRO A 327 -9.74 15.20 -14.08
C PRO A 327 -11.11 14.53 -13.96
N ALA A 328 -12.06 15.24 -13.32
CA ALA A 328 -13.44 14.80 -13.35
C ALA A 328 -13.97 14.90 -14.76
N ARG A 329 -14.74 13.91 -15.21
CA ARG A 329 -15.40 13.90 -16.53
C ARG A 329 -16.33 15.11 -16.75
N ASP A 330 -16.68 15.85 -15.71
CA ASP A 330 -17.71 16.91 -15.71
C ASP A 330 -17.16 18.30 -15.40
N GLY A 331 -15.84 18.52 -15.48
CA GLY A 331 -15.23 19.83 -15.25
C GLY A 331 -15.11 20.27 -13.79
N HIS A 332 -15.49 19.42 -12.82
CA HIS A 332 -15.22 19.62 -11.39
C HIS A 332 -13.95 18.85 -11.01
N GLN A 333 -12.96 19.54 -10.45
CA GLN A 333 -11.74 18.92 -9.95
C GLN A 333 -12.01 18.33 -8.56
N GLN A 334 -11.85 17.01 -8.40
CA GLN A 334 -11.87 16.35 -7.09
C GLN A 334 -10.43 16.16 -6.58
N LEU A 335 -10.20 16.63 -5.36
CA LEU A 335 -8.91 16.51 -4.67
C LEU A 335 -8.93 15.20 -3.88
N GLU A 336 -8.23 14.16 -4.35
CA GLU A 336 -8.34 12.84 -3.73
C GLU A 336 -7.19 12.45 -2.80
N HIS A 337 -5.96 12.94 -3.02
CA HIS A 337 -4.82 12.60 -2.16
C HIS A 337 -3.77 13.70 -2.10
N PHE A 338 -3.12 13.84 -0.95
CA PHE A 338 -1.99 14.76 -0.77
C PHE A 338 -0.72 13.96 -0.44
N ILE A 339 0.34 14.20 -1.17
CA ILE A 339 1.67 13.73 -0.80
C ILE A 339 2.40 14.90 -0.16
N VAL A 340 2.71 14.79 1.12
CA VAL A 340 3.51 15.78 1.84
C VAL A 340 4.95 15.33 1.84
N VAL A 341 5.83 16.10 1.25
CA VAL A 341 7.28 15.88 1.34
C VAL A 341 7.83 16.82 2.39
N ALA A 342 8.28 16.29 3.52
CA ALA A 342 8.90 17.06 4.60
C ALA A 342 10.41 17.12 4.44
N GLY A 343 10.98 18.31 4.45
CA GLY A 343 12.42 18.56 4.48
C GLY A 343 12.80 19.49 5.64
N ALA A 344 13.84 19.15 6.40
CA ALA A 344 14.46 20.07 7.33
C ALA A 344 15.62 20.79 6.64
N GLY A 345 15.66 22.11 6.79
CA GLY A 345 16.56 23.09 6.17
C GLY A 345 17.86 22.56 5.55
N GLY A 346 17.99 22.74 4.23
CA GLY A 346 19.23 22.60 3.46
C GLY A 346 19.63 21.17 3.05
N GLY A 347 18.84 20.14 3.34
CA GLY A 347 19.09 18.76 2.96
C GLY A 347 18.09 18.24 1.92
N VAL A 348 18.48 17.23 1.17
CA VAL A 348 17.64 16.53 0.20
C VAL A 348 16.38 15.97 0.90
N PHE A 349 15.21 16.21 0.32
CA PHE A 349 13.94 15.69 0.80
C PHE A 349 13.99 14.16 0.94
N GLN A 350 13.70 13.65 2.14
CA GLN A 350 13.88 12.22 2.40
C GLN A 350 12.61 11.41 2.53
N GLN A 351 11.42 12.01 2.64
CA GLN A 351 10.15 11.23 2.82
C GLN A 351 8.91 12.00 2.39
N ALA A 352 7.91 11.27 1.87
CA ALA A 352 6.59 11.78 1.50
C ALA A 352 5.51 11.22 2.46
N VAL A 353 4.58 12.07 2.89
CA VAL A 353 3.43 11.72 3.75
C VAL A 353 2.15 12.18 3.06
N VAL A 354 1.12 11.36 3.04
CA VAL A 354 -0.18 11.65 2.41
C VAL A 354 -1.23 11.97 3.46
N PHE A 355 -1.95 13.07 3.27
CA PHE A 355 -3.13 13.43 4.05
C PHE A 355 -4.31 13.70 3.12
N LYS A 356 -5.53 13.29 3.52
CA LYS A 356 -6.77 13.68 2.86
C LYS A 356 -7.29 14.97 3.47
N LEU A 357 -7.44 16.01 2.66
CA LEU A 357 -8.19 17.21 3.05
C LEU A 357 -9.57 17.14 2.40
N GLY A 358 -10.61 17.50 3.16
CA GLY A 358 -11.96 17.62 2.65
C GLY A 358 -12.05 18.65 1.51
N GLU A 359 -13.20 18.72 0.84
CA GLU A 359 -13.45 19.58 -0.31
C GLU A 359 -12.93 21.01 -0.11
N VAL A 360 -11.94 21.41 -0.92
CA VAL A 360 -11.50 22.80 -1.01
C VAL A 360 -12.10 23.38 -2.27
N ALA A 361 -13.02 24.31 -2.10
CA ALA A 361 -13.52 25.11 -3.22
C ALA A 361 -12.37 25.97 -3.76
N VAL A 362 -11.86 25.64 -4.93
CA VAL A 362 -10.92 26.50 -5.68
C VAL A 362 -11.76 27.58 -6.35
N LYS A 363 -11.57 28.84 -5.92
CA LYS A 363 -12.08 30.00 -6.64
C LYS A 363 -11.11 30.40 -7.74
#